data_91d4370f9515f209c93c0463d36ecd45
#
_entry.id   91d4370f9515f209c93c0463d36ecd45
#
_cell.length_a   1.000
_cell.length_b   1.000
_cell.length_c   1.000
_cell.angle_alpha   90.00
_cell.angle_beta   90.00
_cell.angle_gamma   90.00
#
_symmetry.space_group_name_H-M   'P 1'
#
loop_
_entity.id
_entity.type
_entity.pdbx_description
1 polymer ?
#
loop_
_entity_poly.entity_id
_entity_poly.type
_entity_poly.pdbx_seq_one_letter_code
_entity_poly.pdbx_strand_id
1 'polypeptide(L)'
;MNQNGGNEARALMHDAAVTDQPSPAVTNHSPPAAKIKLFRSLFRGREDVYPRRFESRKTGKSGYAPACANEWVRGVFEKPRIKCTDCPNRRFFQITDEVIGWHLSGRDDRGLDFVVGVYAILQDETCFFLAVDFDDEDWQRDAAAFLETCRRLDVPAVLERSRSGNGGHVWFFFEEATPASLARKLGSHILTETMEHRPEIGLHSYDRLFPNQDTLPKGGFGNLIALPLQKQARQRGNTVFLDEQFRAIRRSMGVPGLSAADEPGANRGSGARRGIQRKDYWNAHGLGG
;
A
#
# COMPACT_ATOMS: atom_id res chain seq x y z
N MET A 1 -30.46 47.01 -51.83
CA MET A 1 -29.05 47.06 -52.19
C MET A 1 -28.28 47.11 -50.88
N ASN A 2 -27.67 46.21 -50.40
CA ASN A 2 -26.58 45.36 -50.51
C ASN A 2 -26.59 44.26 -49.43
N GLN A 3 -26.54 43.05 -49.87
CA GLN A 3 -26.18 41.87 -49.07
C GLN A 3 -24.67 41.94 -48.76
N ASN A 4 -24.29 41.60 -47.57
CA ASN A 4 -23.10 40.77 -47.26
C ASN A 4 -22.83 40.83 -45.75
N GLY A 5 -22.74 39.66 -45.13
CA GLY A 5 -22.33 39.56 -43.72
C GLY A 5 -22.68 38.24 -43.07
N GLY A 6 -22.62 37.18 -43.80
CA GLY A 6 -22.74 35.85 -43.20
C GLY A 6 -21.50 35.00 -43.56
N ASN A 7 -20.48 35.04 -42.71
CA ASN A 7 -19.47 33.94 -42.73
C ASN A 7 -18.26 34.20 -41.83
N GLU A 8 -18.48 34.29 -40.53
CA GLU A 8 -17.33 34.28 -39.57
C GLU A 8 -17.74 33.78 -38.20
N ALA A 9 -18.27 32.57 -38.10
CA ALA A 9 -18.45 31.92 -36.80
C ALA A 9 -18.45 30.40 -36.94
N ARG A 10 -17.47 29.86 -37.67
CA ARG A 10 -17.34 28.39 -37.84
C ARG A 10 -15.89 27.95 -37.90
N ALA A 11 -15.12 28.36 -36.93
CA ALA A 11 -13.78 27.80 -36.67
C ALA A 11 -13.41 28.07 -35.23
N LEU A 12 -13.33 27.06 -34.43
CA LEU A 12 -12.58 26.90 -33.17
C LEU A 12 -13.35 26.01 -32.17
N MET A 13 -13.78 24.86 -32.62
CA MET A 13 -13.96 23.71 -31.73
C MET A 13 -12.99 22.63 -32.20
N HIS A 14 -11.72 22.79 -31.86
CA HIS A 14 -10.80 21.66 -31.84
C HIS A 14 -11.11 20.90 -30.55
N ASP A 15 -11.88 19.82 -30.69
CA ASP A 15 -11.90 18.72 -29.72
C ASP A 15 -10.45 18.25 -29.51
N ALA A 16 -9.88 18.68 -28.40
CA ALA A 16 -8.71 18.03 -27.86
C ALA A 16 -9.18 16.66 -27.36
N ALA A 17 -9.17 15.66 -28.22
CA ALA A 17 -9.26 14.28 -27.82
C ALA A 17 -8.12 14.04 -26.81
N VAL A 18 -8.47 13.94 -25.55
CA VAL A 18 -7.59 13.43 -24.51
C VAL A 18 -7.28 11.99 -24.91
N THR A 19 -6.17 11.80 -25.60
CA THR A 19 -5.63 10.48 -25.87
C THR A 19 -5.21 9.91 -24.52
N ASP A 20 -5.99 8.98 -24.01
CA ASP A 20 -5.67 8.14 -22.86
C ASP A 20 -4.51 7.21 -23.24
N GLN A 21 -3.32 7.80 -23.35
CA GLN A 21 -2.08 7.04 -23.54
C GLN A 21 -1.73 6.45 -22.18
N PRO A 22 -1.60 5.12 -22.06
CA PRO A 22 -1.16 4.52 -20.81
C PRO A 22 0.17 5.15 -20.39
N SER A 23 0.20 5.69 -19.17
CA SER A 23 1.41 6.29 -18.63
C SER A 23 2.55 5.27 -18.70
N PRO A 24 3.76 5.67 -19.13
CA PRO A 24 4.88 4.75 -19.29
C PRO A 24 5.17 4.04 -17.95
N ALA A 25 5.39 2.72 -18.02
CA ALA A 25 5.68 1.90 -16.86
C ALA A 25 6.89 2.44 -16.08
N VAL A 26 6.76 2.55 -14.76
CA VAL A 26 7.87 2.97 -13.88
C VAL A 26 8.85 1.82 -13.72
N THR A 27 10.12 2.05 -14.07
CA THR A 27 11.20 1.08 -14.04
C THR A 27 12.32 1.51 -13.08
N ASN A 28 13.35 0.68 -12.92
CA ASN A 28 14.55 1.03 -12.15
C ASN A 28 15.28 2.26 -12.70
N HIS A 29 15.11 2.57 -13.99
CA HIS A 29 15.73 3.72 -14.66
C HIS A 29 14.86 4.99 -14.62
N SER A 30 13.61 4.88 -14.18
CA SER A 30 12.72 6.04 -14.06
C SER A 30 13.24 7.05 -13.03
N PRO A 31 12.97 8.35 -13.22
CA PRO A 31 13.36 9.40 -12.28
C PRO A 31 12.81 9.14 -10.86
N PRO A 32 13.49 9.60 -9.80
CA PRO A 32 13.04 9.45 -8.41
C PRO A 32 11.60 9.96 -8.19
N ALA A 33 11.23 11.08 -8.77
CA ALA A 33 9.87 11.64 -8.65
C ALA A 33 8.79 10.69 -9.19
N ALA A 34 9.03 10.03 -10.33
CA ALA A 34 8.10 9.04 -10.89
C ALA A 34 7.94 7.82 -9.96
N LYS A 35 9.05 7.35 -9.38
CA LYS A 35 9.04 6.25 -8.40
C LYS A 35 8.28 6.62 -7.13
N ILE A 36 8.50 7.83 -6.60
CA ILE A 36 7.79 8.35 -5.42
C ILE A 36 6.30 8.46 -5.70
N LYS A 37 5.92 9.01 -6.86
CA LYS A 37 4.52 9.15 -7.27
C LYS A 37 3.83 7.78 -7.35
N LEU A 38 4.45 6.80 -8.00
CA LEU A 38 3.93 5.41 -8.06
C LEU A 38 3.83 4.81 -6.66
N PHE A 39 4.88 4.95 -5.84
CA PHE A 39 4.89 4.42 -4.48
C PHE A 39 3.73 4.99 -3.65
N ARG A 40 3.51 6.30 -3.70
CA ARG A 40 2.39 6.96 -3.00
C ARG A 40 1.03 6.54 -3.53
N SER A 41 0.90 6.26 -4.82
CA SER A 41 -0.38 5.79 -5.38
C SER A 41 -0.75 4.38 -4.92
N LEU A 42 0.24 3.52 -4.67
CA LEU A 42 0.02 2.15 -4.20
C LEU A 42 -0.21 2.09 -2.69
N PHE A 43 0.61 2.77 -1.91
CA PHE A 43 0.58 2.72 -0.45
C PHE A 43 -0.16 3.92 0.14
N ARG A 44 -1.33 4.25 -0.43
CA ARG A 44 -2.18 5.35 0.04
C ARG A 44 -2.82 4.99 1.37
N GLY A 45 -2.58 5.81 2.38
CA GLY A 45 -3.22 5.75 3.68
C GLY A 45 -3.41 7.15 4.23
N ARG A 46 -3.44 7.30 5.56
CA ARG A 46 -3.52 8.62 6.20
C ARG A 46 -2.40 9.54 5.70
N GLU A 47 -2.75 10.71 5.22
CA GLU A 47 -1.79 11.73 4.76
C GLU A 47 -1.49 12.79 5.81
N ASP A 48 -2.40 12.99 6.76
CA ASP A 48 -2.30 13.97 7.84
C ASP A 48 -1.36 13.54 8.98
N VAL A 49 -0.99 12.27 9.03
CA VAL A 49 -0.09 11.69 10.02
C VAL A 49 0.54 10.42 9.49
N TYR A 50 1.80 10.18 9.80
CA TYR A 50 2.45 8.91 9.49
C TYR A 50 3.19 8.36 10.72
N PRO A 51 3.28 7.02 10.86
CA PRO A 51 4.08 6.40 11.91
C PRO A 51 5.55 6.38 11.50
N ARG A 52 6.43 6.93 12.34
CA ARG A 52 7.89 6.86 12.19
C ARG A 52 8.45 5.79 13.12
N ARG A 53 9.38 4.98 12.58
CA ARG A 53 10.12 4.01 13.40
C ARG A 53 11.09 4.73 14.34
N PHE A 54 11.14 4.27 15.57
CA PHE A 54 12.14 4.69 16.53
C PHE A 54 12.86 3.48 17.15
N GLU A 55 14.03 3.72 17.69
CA GLU A 55 14.75 2.76 18.49
C GLU A 55 15.20 3.44 19.79
N SER A 56 14.85 2.83 20.91
CA SER A 56 15.19 3.34 22.24
C SER A 56 16.65 3.06 22.52
N ARG A 57 17.48 4.08 22.59
CA ARG A 57 18.89 3.94 22.99
C ARG A 57 19.07 3.32 24.37
N LYS A 58 18.09 3.48 25.26
CA LYS A 58 18.12 2.98 26.63
C LYS A 58 17.80 1.49 26.73
N THR A 59 16.88 1.00 25.92
CA THR A 59 16.36 -0.39 26.03
C THR A 59 16.60 -1.25 24.81
N GLY A 60 17.12 -0.69 23.72
CA GLY A 60 17.24 -1.37 22.41
C GLY A 60 15.91 -1.69 21.74
N LYS A 61 14.77 -1.45 22.41
CA LYS A 61 13.45 -1.74 21.83
C LYS A 61 13.14 -0.77 20.69
N SER A 62 12.64 -1.31 19.62
CA SER A 62 12.14 -0.53 18.49
C SER A 62 10.62 -0.58 18.40
N GLY A 63 10.03 0.44 17.76
CA GLY A 63 8.60 0.54 17.56
C GLY A 63 8.27 1.67 16.59
N TYR A 64 6.98 1.94 16.46
CA TYR A 64 6.49 3.05 15.65
C TYR A 64 5.68 4.01 16.52
N ALA A 65 5.80 5.30 16.24
CA ALA A 65 5.01 6.35 16.87
C ALA A 65 4.56 7.36 15.80
N PRO A 66 3.39 8.01 15.98
CA PRO A 66 2.98 9.11 15.11
C PRO A 66 4.06 10.20 15.09
N ALA A 67 4.52 10.60 13.91
CA ALA A 67 5.49 11.67 13.76
C ALA A 67 4.87 13.02 14.18
N CYS A 68 5.46 13.69 15.16
CA CYS A 68 4.89 14.88 15.77
C CYS A 68 5.97 15.94 16.03
N ALA A 69 5.70 17.20 15.67
CA ALA A 69 6.62 18.31 15.88
C ALA A 69 6.90 18.60 17.37
N ASN A 70 5.95 18.24 18.23
CA ASN A 70 6.08 18.42 19.68
C ASN A 70 6.63 17.18 20.40
N GLU A 71 7.06 16.16 19.66
CA GLU A 71 7.74 15.01 20.26
C GLU A 71 9.06 15.46 20.92
N TRP A 72 9.23 15.06 22.18
CA TRP A 72 10.39 15.39 23.04
C TRP A 72 10.51 16.89 23.45
N VAL A 73 9.52 17.73 23.13
CA VAL A 73 9.53 19.13 23.61
C VAL A 73 9.20 19.13 25.10
N ARG A 74 10.16 19.61 25.91
CA ARG A 74 10.03 19.66 27.37
C ARG A 74 8.85 20.57 27.77
N GLY A 75 7.99 20.06 28.67
CA GLY A 75 6.79 20.79 29.14
C GLY A 75 5.59 20.71 28.21
N VAL A 76 5.76 20.14 27.00
CA VAL A 76 4.67 19.94 26.00
C VAL A 76 4.41 18.47 25.74
N PHE A 77 5.48 17.67 25.75
CA PHE A 77 5.43 16.22 25.53
C PHE A 77 5.23 15.46 26.85
N GLU A 78 4.12 14.75 26.95
CA GLU A 78 3.72 14.10 28.21
C GLU A 78 3.66 12.57 28.12
N LYS A 79 4.27 11.95 27.12
CA LYS A 79 4.37 10.48 27.09
C LYS A 79 5.26 9.97 28.23
N PRO A 80 4.90 8.82 28.82
CA PRO A 80 3.78 7.93 28.49
C PRO A 80 2.45 8.30 29.16
N ARG A 81 2.36 9.41 29.89
CA ARG A 81 1.17 9.80 30.67
C ARG A 81 -0.06 10.05 29.79
N ILE A 82 0.13 10.69 28.63
CA ILE A 82 -0.93 10.99 27.67
C ILE A 82 -0.63 10.28 26.36
N LYS A 83 -1.63 9.58 25.81
CA LYS A 83 -1.53 8.96 24.48
C LYS A 83 -1.55 10.04 23.39
N CYS A 84 -0.92 9.78 22.24
CA CYS A 84 -0.93 10.73 21.11
C CYS A 84 -2.34 11.05 20.61
N THR A 85 -3.28 10.11 20.71
CA THR A 85 -4.70 10.29 20.36
C THR A 85 -5.37 11.36 21.21
N ASP A 86 -4.98 11.48 22.47
CA ASP A 86 -5.62 12.32 23.48
C ASP A 86 -4.81 13.60 23.79
N CYS A 87 -3.62 13.75 23.15
CA CYS A 87 -2.71 14.84 23.40
C CYS A 87 -3.26 16.17 22.84
N PRO A 88 -3.49 17.20 23.67
CA PRO A 88 -3.96 18.51 23.21
C PRO A 88 -2.88 19.25 22.40
N ASN A 89 -1.62 18.91 22.61
CA ASN A 89 -0.47 19.54 21.97
C ASN A 89 0.00 18.78 20.73
N ARG A 90 -0.78 17.85 20.19
CA ARG A 90 -0.41 17.09 19.00
C ARG A 90 -0.27 18.00 17.77
N ARG A 91 0.86 17.90 17.07
CA ARG A 91 1.16 18.58 15.81
C ARG A 91 1.81 17.58 14.88
N PHE A 92 0.98 16.76 14.25
CA PHE A 92 1.47 15.70 13.38
C PHE A 92 2.07 16.25 12.09
N PHE A 93 3.08 15.55 11.60
CA PHE A 93 3.64 15.80 10.28
C PHE A 93 2.84 15.05 9.22
N GLN A 94 2.58 15.72 8.12
CA GLN A 94 1.98 15.12 6.92
C GLN A 94 3.00 14.26 6.19
N ILE A 95 2.53 13.24 5.49
CA ILE A 95 3.36 12.46 4.59
C ILE A 95 3.54 13.20 3.28
N THR A 96 4.77 13.51 2.92
CA THR A 96 5.15 14.25 1.71
C THR A 96 6.01 13.38 0.80
N ASP A 97 6.24 13.84 -0.43
CA ASP A 97 7.17 13.20 -1.35
C ASP A 97 8.58 13.12 -0.77
N GLU A 98 8.98 14.12 -0.01
CA GLU A 98 10.27 14.16 0.67
C GLU A 98 10.37 13.05 1.73
N VAL A 99 9.34 12.88 2.57
CA VAL A 99 9.26 11.82 3.59
C VAL A 99 9.35 10.43 2.94
N ILE A 100 8.67 10.22 1.83
CA ILE A 100 8.80 8.98 1.05
C ILE A 100 10.20 8.85 0.44
N GLY A 101 10.77 9.94 -0.05
CA GLY A 101 12.16 9.98 -0.53
C GLY A 101 13.15 9.54 0.55
N TRP A 102 13.02 10.03 1.78
CA TRP A 102 13.84 9.62 2.92
C TRP A 102 13.68 8.12 3.25
N HIS A 103 12.44 7.62 3.21
CA HIS A 103 12.19 6.19 3.41
C HIS A 103 12.87 5.33 2.32
N LEU A 104 12.68 5.68 1.05
CA LEU A 104 13.25 4.93 -0.07
C LEU A 104 14.78 5.03 -0.15
N SER A 105 15.37 6.17 0.25
CA SER A 105 16.81 6.37 0.40
C SER A 105 17.37 5.76 1.69
N GLY A 106 16.51 5.57 2.68
CA GLY A 106 16.80 5.02 3.99
C GLY A 106 17.39 6.01 4.98
N ARG A 107 17.49 7.30 4.63
CA ARG A 107 18.05 8.36 5.49
C ARG A 107 17.25 9.64 5.36
N ASP A 108 17.04 10.32 6.49
CA ASP A 108 16.46 11.65 6.52
C ASP A 108 17.49 12.74 6.09
N ASP A 109 17.08 14.01 6.14
CA ASP A 109 17.89 15.19 5.82
C ASP A 109 19.12 15.34 6.72
N ARG A 110 19.12 14.74 7.91
CA ARG A 110 20.24 14.70 8.86
C ARG A 110 21.16 13.49 8.67
N GLY A 111 20.87 12.64 7.67
CA GLY A 111 21.60 11.40 7.44
C GLY A 111 21.30 10.28 8.43
N LEU A 112 20.25 10.41 9.27
CA LEU A 112 19.85 9.40 10.24
C LEU A 112 18.96 8.37 9.57
N ASP A 113 19.00 7.11 10.08
CA ASP A 113 18.14 6.04 9.60
C ASP A 113 16.66 6.44 9.64
N PHE A 114 15.98 6.27 8.51
CA PHE A 114 14.61 6.69 8.36
C PHE A 114 13.73 5.56 7.82
N VAL A 115 12.69 5.26 8.58
CA VAL A 115 11.69 4.25 8.24
C VAL A 115 10.32 4.80 8.61
N VAL A 116 9.41 4.76 7.67
CA VAL A 116 8.00 5.09 7.93
C VAL A 116 7.11 3.88 7.69
N GLY A 117 5.97 3.89 8.34
CA GLY A 117 4.82 3.07 8.03
C GLY A 117 3.68 3.92 7.50
N VAL A 118 2.53 3.31 7.38
CA VAL A 118 1.28 3.94 6.98
C VAL A 118 0.14 3.45 7.88
N TYR A 119 -0.78 4.35 8.20
CA TYR A 119 -2.07 3.99 8.78
C TYR A 119 -3.03 3.70 7.64
N ALA A 120 -3.46 2.43 7.52
CA ALA A 120 -4.21 1.95 6.36
C ALA A 120 -5.62 2.55 6.25
N ILE A 121 -6.32 2.71 7.40
CA ILE A 121 -7.69 3.22 7.43
C ILE A 121 -7.70 4.75 7.41
N LEU A 122 -8.48 5.33 6.51
CA LEU A 122 -8.69 6.76 6.36
C LEU A 122 -9.72 7.29 7.35
N GLN A 123 -9.88 8.62 7.44
CA GLN A 123 -10.83 9.25 8.37
C GLN A 123 -12.29 8.98 8.03
N ASP A 124 -12.59 8.68 6.77
CA ASP A 124 -13.89 8.28 6.24
C ASP A 124 -14.12 6.76 6.26
N GLU A 125 -13.26 6.03 6.99
CA GLU A 125 -13.32 4.58 7.16
C GLU A 125 -13.11 3.77 5.87
N THR A 126 -12.47 4.39 4.87
CA THR A 126 -12.04 3.72 3.63
C THR A 126 -10.55 3.37 3.68
N CYS A 127 -10.09 2.58 2.70
CA CYS A 127 -8.68 2.24 2.48
C CYS A 127 -8.40 2.06 0.99
N PHE A 128 -7.13 2.18 0.58
CA PHE A 128 -6.69 1.95 -0.80
C PHE A 128 -5.91 0.65 -0.97
N PHE A 129 -5.68 -0.05 0.10
CA PHE A 129 -5.08 -1.38 0.08
C PHE A 129 -5.57 -2.21 1.27
N LEU A 130 -5.45 -3.51 1.11
CA LEU A 130 -5.48 -4.48 2.18
C LEU A 130 -4.13 -5.16 2.23
N ALA A 131 -3.58 -5.38 3.42
CA ALA A 131 -2.43 -6.24 3.60
C ALA A 131 -2.74 -7.34 4.62
N VAL A 132 -2.19 -8.53 4.41
CA VAL A 132 -2.25 -9.67 5.34
C VAL A 132 -0.83 -10.00 5.78
N ASP A 133 -0.58 -10.07 7.08
CA ASP A 133 0.73 -10.36 7.66
C ASP A 133 0.86 -11.84 8.01
N PHE A 134 1.96 -12.44 7.59
CA PHE A 134 2.38 -13.81 7.88
C PHE A 134 3.76 -13.75 8.55
N ASP A 135 3.89 -14.05 9.84
CA ASP A 135 5.14 -13.93 10.61
C ASP A 135 5.48 -15.15 11.48
N ASP A 136 4.75 -16.25 11.35
CA ASP A 136 5.03 -17.53 12.01
C ASP A 136 6.22 -18.26 11.36
N GLU A 137 6.67 -19.36 11.96
CA GLU A 137 7.80 -20.15 11.44
C GLU A 137 7.55 -20.65 10.02
N ASP A 138 6.30 -21.01 9.69
CA ASP A 138 5.87 -21.52 8.39
C ASP A 138 5.35 -20.43 7.43
N TRP A 139 5.61 -19.15 7.69
CA TRP A 139 5.03 -18.03 6.95
C TRP A 139 5.11 -18.17 5.41
N GLN A 140 6.18 -18.75 4.88
CA GLN A 140 6.34 -18.95 3.43
C GLN A 140 5.31 -19.93 2.88
N ARG A 141 5.05 -21.03 3.59
CA ARG A 141 4.07 -22.02 3.20
C ARG A 141 2.65 -21.47 3.31
N ASP A 142 2.39 -20.69 4.35
CA ASP A 142 1.09 -20.06 4.58
C ASP A 142 0.81 -18.98 3.54
N ALA A 143 1.78 -18.11 3.27
CA ALA A 143 1.68 -17.10 2.21
C ALA A 143 1.54 -17.74 0.82
N ALA A 144 2.24 -18.86 0.53
CA ALA A 144 2.08 -19.58 -0.72
C ALA A 144 0.67 -20.13 -0.90
N ALA A 145 0.10 -20.78 0.14
CA ALA A 145 -1.26 -21.29 0.11
C ALA A 145 -2.29 -20.17 -0.05
N PHE A 146 -2.08 -19.06 0.63
CA PHE A 146 -2.93 -17.88 0.52
C PHE A 146 -2.90 -17.28 -0.90
N LEU A 147 -1.72 -17.14 -1.50
CA LEU A 147 -1.57 -16.67 -2.88
C LEU A 147 -2.17 -17.65 -3.91
N GLU A 148 -2.12 -18.95 -3.64
CA GLU A 148 -2.80 -19.95 -4.48
C GLU A 148 -4.32 -19.76 -4.45
N THR A 149 -4.88 -19.53 -3.26
CA THR A 149 -6.30 -19.20 -3.10
C THR A 149 -6.64 -17.88 -3.84
N CYS A 150 -5.81 -16.85 -3.73
CA CYS A 150 -5.99 -15.60 -4.49
C CYS A 150 -6.04 -15.85 -6.00
N ARG A 151 -5.13 -16.68 -6.53
CA ARG A 151 -5.11 -17.04 -7.97
C ARG A 151 -6.36 -17.80 -8.38
N ARG A 152 -6.80 -18.75 -7.57
CA ARG A 152 -8.03 -19.55 -7.83
C ARG A 152 -9.27 -18.66 -7.86
N LEU A 153 -9.32 -17.62 -7.03
CA LEU A 153 -10.40 -16.64 -6.97
C LEU A 153 -10.24 -15.47 -7.96
N ASP A 154 -9.18 -15.47 -8.79
CA ASP A 154 -8.81 -14.38 -9.71
C ASP A 154 -8.65 -13.01 -9.01
N VAL A 155 -8.15 -13.02 -7.76
CA VAL A 155 -7.88 -11.83 -6.97
C VAL A 155 -6.40 -11.47 -7.06
N PRO A 156 -6.02 -10.34 -7.70
CA PRO A 156 -4.63 -9.91 -7.81
C PRO A 156 -4.03 -9.61 -6.44
N ALA A 157 -2.92 -10.25 -6.11
CA ALA A 157 -2.19 -10.07 -4.87
C ALA A 157 -0.69 -10.18 -5.11
N VAL A 158 0.11 -9.52 -4.26
CA VAL A 158 1.57 -9.55 -4.34
C VAL A 158 2.17 -9.79 -2.96
N LEU A 159 3.23 -10.60 -2.91
CA LEU A 159 3.95 -10.92 -1.68
C LEU A 159 5.16 -10.00 -1.52
N GLU A 160 5.32 -9.45 -0.33
CA GLU A 160 6.51 -8.70 0.11
C GLU A 160 7.14 -9.44 1.28
N ARG A 161 8.48 -9.58 1.30
CA ARG A 161 9.19 -10.04 2.48
C ARG A 161 9.24 -8.94 3.52
N SER A 162 8.84 -9.25 4.75
CA SER A 162 8.79 -8.28 5.85
C SER A 162 10.17 -7.67 6.17
N ARG A 163 10.18 -6.60 6.96
CA ARG A 163 11.40 -5.90 7.35
C ARG A 163 12.37 -6.76 8.17
N SER A 164 11.87 -7.68 8.99
CA SER A 164 12.68 -8.62 9.75
C SER A 164 13.36 -9.69 8.86
N GLY A 165 12.71 -9.99 7.74
CA GLY A 165 13.05 -11.12 6.88
C GLY A 165 12.38 -12.44 7.28
N ASN A 166 11.77 -12.49 8.48
CA ASN A 166 11.14 -13.66 9.07
C ASN A 166 9.62 -13.64 8.95
N GLY A 167 9.10 -13.08 7.88
CA GLY A 167 7.67 -12.97 7.60
C GLY A 167 7.44 -12.35 6.24
N GLY A 168 6.18 -12.19 5.87
CA GLY A 168 5.77 -11.57 4.62
C GLY A 168 4.40 -10.91 4.72
N HIS A 169 4.17 -9.93 3.89
CA HIS A 169 2.90 -9.28 3.75
C HIS A 169 2.35 -9.57 2.35
N VAL A 170 1.11 -10.02 2.26
CA VAL A 170 0.38 -10.12 1.00
C VAL A 170 -0.47 -8.88 0.84
N TRP A 171 -0.23 -8.13 -0.24
CA TRP A 171 -0.85 -6.84 -0.53
C TRP A 171 -1.88 -6.95 -1.64
N PHE A 172 -3.01 -6.27 -1.44
CA PHE A 172 -4.06 -6.03 -2.42
C PHE A 172 -4.20 -4.52 -2.59
N PHE A 173 -4.16 -4.03 -3.82
CA PHE A 173 -4.28 -2.59 -4.11
C PHE A 173 -5.62 -2.31 -4.77
N PHE A 174 -6.32 -1.31 -4.28
CA PHE A 174 -7.61 -0.87 -4.79
C PHE A 174 -7.44 0.39 -5.63
N GLU A 175 -8.09 0.44 -6.79
CA GLU A 175 -8.07 1.61 -7.67
C GLU A 175 -8.81 2.79 -7.03
N GLU A 176 -9.89 2.48 -6.28
CA GLU A 176 -10.73 3.45 -5.60
C GLU A 176 -10.71 3.25 -4.09
N ALA A 177 -11.12 4.31 -3.36
CA ALA A 177 -11.34 4.22 -1.93
C ALA A 177 -12.41 3.17 -1.62
N THR A 178 -12.01 2.12 -0.89
CA THR A 178 -12.85 0.97 -0.56
C THR A 178 -13.18 0.99 0.93
N PRO A 179 -14.44 0.80 1.36
CA PRO A 179 -14.77 0.69 2.77
C PRO A 179 -13.89 -0.36 3.46
N ALA A 180 -13.30 -0.01 4.61
CA ALA A 180 -12.42 -0.91 5.36
C ALA A 180 -13.11 -2.22 5.72
N SER A 181 -14.42 -2.17 6.02
CA SER A 181 -15.25 -3.35 6.28
C SER A 181 -15.30 -4.33 5.08
N LEU A 182 -15.38 -3.81 3.85
CA LEU A 182 -15.35 -4.64 2.65
C LEU A 182 -13.96 -5.24 2.40
N ALA A 183 -12.91 -4.42 2.53
CA ALA A 183 -11.54 -4.90 2.39
C ALA A 183 -11.25 -6.04 3.39
N ARG A 184 -11.68 -5.90 4.65
CA ARG A 184 -11.54 -6.93 5.67
C ARG A 184 -12.38 -8.19 5.38
N LYS A 185 -13.61 -8.03 4.89
CA LYS A 185 -14.43 -9.17 4.45
C LYS A 185 -13.74 -9.97 3.35
N LEU A 186 -13.12 -9.27 2.37
CA LEU A 186 -12.32 -9.92 1.32
C LEU A 186 -11.16 -10.72 1.93
N GLY A 187 -10.34 -10.10 2.78
CA GLY A 187 -9.21 -10.77 3.41
C GLY A 187 -9.63 -11.97 4.26
N SER A 188 -10.70 -11.81 5.07
CA SER A 188 -11.25 -12.89 5.89
C SER A 188 -11.81 -14.04 5.03
N HIS A 189 -12.50 -13.72 3.93
CA HIS A 189 -13.00 -14.75 3.01
C HIS A 189 -11.85 -15.56 2.41
N ILE A 190 -10.81 -14.91 1.89
CA ILE A 190 -9.65 -15.59 1.30
C ILE A 190 -8.92 -16.43 2.37
N LEU A 191 -8.78 -15.93 3.61
CA LEU A 191 -8.21 -16.69 4.72
C LEU A 191 -9.03 -17.95 5.01
N THR A 192 -10.36 -17.84 5.10
CA THR A 192 -11.25 -18.98 5.33
C THR A 192 -11.11 -20.04 4.24
N GLU A 193 -11.16 -19.61 2.97
CA GLU A 193 -10.96 -20.50 1.81
C GLU A 193 -9.58 -21.19 1.83
N THR A 194 -8.56 -20.46 2.30
CA THR A 194 -7.21 -21.02 2.41
C THR A 194 -7.14 -22.07 3.51
N MET A 195 -7.78 -21.81 4.65
CA MET A 195 -7.83 -22.75 5.79
C MET A 195 -8.54 -24.06 5.45
N GLU A 196 -9.48 -24.08 4.51
CA GLU A 196 -10.10 -25.33 4.03
C GLU A 196 -9.07 -26.27 3.40
N HIS A 197 -8.01 -25.72 2.81
CA HIS A 197 -6.93 -26.48 2.17
C HIS A 197 -5.68 -26.60 3.03
N ARG A 198 -5.56 -25.75 4.05
CA ARG A 198 -4.44 -25.70 4.98
C ARG A 198 -4.92 -25.35 6.40
N PRO A 199 -5.45 -26.35 7.13
CA PRO A 199 -6.03 -26.16 8.47
C PRO A 199 -5.04 -25.65 9.52
N GLU A 200 -3.73 -25.80 9.29
CA GLU A 200 -2.66 -25.32 10.19
C GLU A 200 -2.59 -23.80 10.28
N ILE A 201 -3.11 -23.07 9.28
CA ILE A 201 -3.25 -21.62 9.35
C ILE A 201 -4.28 -21.29 10.42
N GLY A 202 -3.82 -20.83 11.57
CA GLY A 202 -4.66 -20.58 12.74
C GLY A 202 -5.53 -19.32 12.62
N LEU A 203 -6.55 -19.23 13.49
CA LEU A 203 -7.46 -18.07 13.56
C LEU A 203 -6.75 -16.75 13.89
N HIS A 204 -5.56 -16.77 14.49
CA HIS A 204 -4.76 -15.60 14.79
C HIS A 204 -4.35 -14.80 13.52
N SER A 205 -4.36 -15.40 12.32
CA SER A 205 -4.14 -14.70 11.06
C SER A 205 -5.23 -13.65 10.74
N TYR A 206 -6.43 -13.76 11.33
CA TYR A 206 -7.49 -12.77 11.16
C TYR A 206 -7.20 -11.42 11.83
N ASP A 207 -6.40 -11.40 12.89
CA ASP A 207 -6.02 -10.17 13.59
C ASP A 207 -4.89 -9.41 12.90
N ARG A 208 -4.36 -9.95 11.82
CA ARG A 208 -3.20 -9.44 11.09
C ARG A 208 -3.56 -8.79 9.76
N LEU A 209 -4.79 -8.32 9.63
CA LEU A 209 -5.22 -7.51 8.49
C LEU A 209 -4.86 -6.04 8.68
N PHE A 210 -4.52 -5.34 7.60
CA PHE A 210 -4.30 -3.90 7.56
C PHE A 210 -5.16 -3.29 6.45
N PRO A 211 -6.29 -2.64 6.81
CA PRO A 211 -6.77 -2.33 8.17
C PRO A 211 -7.29 -3.58 8.93
N ASN A 212 -7.18 -3.55 10.26
CA ASN A 212 -7.72 -4.60 11.15
C ASN A 212 -9.07 -4.24 11.77
N GLN A 213 -9.66 -3.12 11.41
CA GLN A 213 -10.91 -2.61 11.96
C GLN A 213 -11.79 -2.02 10.85
N ASP A 214 -13.11 -2.06 11.04
CA ASP A 214 -14.09 -1.57 10.08
C ASP A 214 -14.30 -0.07 10.19
N THR A 215 -14.15 0.46 11.40
CA THR A 215 -14.42 1.86 11.75
C THR A 215 -13.21 2.48 12.43
N LEU A 216 -13.11 3.81 12.37
CA LEU A 216 -12.04 4.56 13.00
C LEU A 216 -12.55 5.33 14.23
N PRO A 217 -12.15 4.95 15.47
CA PRO A 217 -12.52 5.71 16.64
C PRO A 217 -12.08 7.18 16.53
N LYS A 218 -12.87 8.10 17.07
CA LYS A 218 -12.57 9.54 17.04
C LYS A 218 -11.17 9.82 17.59
N GLY A 219 -10.33 10.46 16.78
CA GLY A 219 -8.92 10.75 17.13
C GLY A 219 -7.97 9.55 17.01
N GLY A 220 -8.48 8.38 16.66
CA GLY A 220 -7.66 7.18 16.43
C GLY A 220 -6.91 7.21 15.11
N PHE A 221 -5.94 6.31 14.98
CA PHE A 221 -5.13 6.16 13.75
C PHE A 221 -5.41 4.83 13.02
N GLY A 222 -6.06 3.87 13.69
CA GLY A 222 -6.08 2.49 13.23
C GLY A 222 -4.75 1.78 13.47
N ASN A 223 -4.62 0.57 12.96
CA ASN A 223 -3.33 -0.13 12.94
C ASN A 223 -2.43 0.42 11.83
N LEU A 224 -1.14 0.22 11.99
CA LEU A 224 -0.12 0.65 11.03
C LEU A 224 0.61 -0.55 10.46
N ILE A 225 1.07 -0.41 9.22
CA ILE A 225 2.01 -1.34 8.59
C ILE A 225 3.26 -0.59 8.15
N ALA A 226 4.44 -1.21 8.28
CA ALA A 226 5.67 -0.65 7.77
C ALA A 226 5.65 -0.60 6.25
N LEU A 227 6.07 0.52 5.65
CA LEU A 227 6.16 0.62 4.20
C LEU A 227 7.33 -0.24 3.65
N PRO A 228 7.15 -0.87 2.49
CA PRO A 228 8.19 -1.69 1.86
C PRO A 228 9.28 -0.84 1.17
N LEU A 229 10.26 -1.51 0.60
CA LEU A 229 11.34 -0.95 -0.24
C LEU A 229 12.30 0.04 0.44
N GLN A 230 12.34 0.09 1.78
CA GLN A 230 13.32 0.89 2.51
C GLN A 230 14.75 0.39 2.21
N LYS A 231 15.68 1.32 1.91
CA LYS A 231 16.99 0.99 1.31
C LYS A 231 17.81 0.00 2.12
N GLN A 232 18.03 0.22 3.42
CA GLN A 232 18.88 -0.65 4.23
C GLN A 232 18.29 -2.05 4.36
N ALA A 233 16.97 -2.17 4.54
CA ALA A 233 16.31 -3.47 4.59
C ALA A 233 16.36 -4.16 3.23
N ARG A 234 16.11 -3.43 2.14
CA ARG A 234 16.18 -3.93 0.76
C ARG A 234 17.57 -4.44 0.39
N GLN A 235 18.64 -3.78 0.85
CA GLN A 235 20.02 -4.24 0.64
C GLN A 235 20.30 -5.59 1.29
N ARG A 236 19.54 -5.97 2.33
CA ARG A 236 19.58 -7.28 2.97
C ARG A 236 18.60 -8.29 2.38
N GLY A 237 17.90 -7.94 1.30
CA GLY A 237 16.88 -8.78 0.69
C GLY A 237 15.52 -8.75 1.38
N ASN A 238 15.31 -7.80 2.33
CA ASN A 238 14.05 -7.60 3.04
C ASN A 238 13.27 -6.41 2.46
N THR A 239 11.99 -6.28 2.80
CA THR A 239 11.08 -5.24 2.26
C THR A 239 11.06 -5.21 0.72
N VAL A 240 11.20 -6.35 0.08
CA VAL A 240 11.18 -6.53 -1.37
C VAL A 240 10.03 -7.43 -1.78
N PHE A 241 9.47 -7.16 -2.96
CA PHE A 241 8.46 -8.04 -3.54
C PHE A 241 9.09 -9.32 -4.07
N LEU A 242 8.37 -10.42 -3.90
CA LEU A 242 8.82 -11.77 -4.17
C LEU A 242 8.04 -12.40 -5.32
N ASP A 243 8.72 -13.23 -6.10
CA ASP A 243 8.08 -14.13 -7.07
C ASP A 243 7.55 -15.40 -6.37
N GLU A 244 6.94 -16.29 -7.15
CA GLU A 244 6.39 -17.57 -6.67
C GLU A 244 7.43 -18.52 -6.07
N GLN A 245 8.70 -18.30 -6.32
CA GLN A 245 9.83 -19.03 -5.75
C GLN A 245 10.47 -18.28 -4.59
N PHE A 246 9.80 -17.28 -4.03
CA PHE A 246 10.30 -16.43 -2.92
C PHE A 246 11.60 -15.69 -3.21
N ARG A 247 11.89 -15.42 -4.49
CA ARG A 247 13.05 -14.62 -4.92
C ARG A 247 12.62 -13.18 -5.16
N ALA A 248 13.51 -12.25 -4.84
CA ALA A 248 13.24 -10.84 -5.07
C ALA A 248 13.02 -10.51 -6.56
N ILE A 249 11.91 -9.85 -6.86
CA ILE A 249 11.61 -9.36 -8.21
C ILE A 249 12.54 -8.19 -8.54
N ARG A 250 13.47 -8.40 -9.47
CA ARG A 250 14.56 -7.44 -9.75
C ARG A 250 14.21 -6.32 -10.73
N ARG A 251 13.14 -6.44 -11.53
CA ARG A 251 12.95 -5.63 -12.76
C ARG A 251 11.92 -4.51 -12.75
N SER A 252 11.17 -4.31 -11.68
CA SER A 252 10.25 -3.17 -11.59
C SER A 252 10.01 -2.82 -10.13
N MET A 253 9.24 -1.79 -9.84
CA MET A 253 8.61 -1.64 -8.53
C MET A 253 7.61 -2.79 -8.27
N GLY A 254 7.70 -3.85 -9.05
CA GLY A 254 7.28 -5.24 -8.81
C GLY A 254 5.81 -5.45 -8.50
N VAL A 255 4.91 -4.60 -9.00
CA VAL A 255 3.48 -4.79 -8.83
C VAL A 255 2.91 -5.42 -10.10
N PRO A 256 2.42 -6.67 -10.06
CA PRO A 256 1.69 -7.26 -11.17
C PRO A 256 0.46 -6.41 -11.50
N GLY A 257 0.33 -6.01 -12.76
CA GLY A 257 -0.74 -5.14 -13.25
C GLY A 257 -0.25 -3.80 -13.80
N LEU A 258 0.96 -3.33 -13.44
CA LEU A 258 1.54 -2.06 -13.90
C LEU A 258 2.68 -2.20 -14.92
N SER A 259 3.03 -3.41 -15.34
CA SER A 259 4.07 -3.62 -16.37
C SER A 259 3.74 -4.82 -17.22
N ALA A 260 2.81 -4.68 -18.14
CA ALA A 260 2.65 -5.59 -19.27
C ALA A 260 2.92 -4.81 -20.57
N ALA A 261 4.15 -4.38 -20.77
CA ALA A 261 4.65 -4.04 -22.10
C ALA A 261 6.17 -4.27 -22.12
N ASP A 262 6.60 -5.13 -23.07
CA ASP A 262 7.94 -5.36 -23.56
C ASP A 262 8.74 -6.51 -22.93
N GLU A 263 8.34 -7.74 -23.33
CA GLU A 263 9.27 -8.79 -23.75
C GLU A 263 8.94 -9.14 -25.22
N PRO A 264 9.85 -8.99 -26.16
CA PRO A 264 9.68 -9.55 -27.51
C PRO A 264 9.95 -11.06 -27.45
N GLY A 265 8.90 -11.87 -27.45
CA GLY A 265 9.04 -13.32 -27.59
C GLY A 265 8.08 -14.22 -26.80
N ALA A 266 7.21 -13.73 -25.97
CA ALA A 266 6.23 -14.57 -25.30
C ALA A 266 4.88 -14.52 -26.01
N ASN A 267 4.42 -15.69 -26.43
CA ASN A 267 3.19 -15.95 -27.16
C ASN A 267 1.97 -15.36 -26.42
N ARG A 268 1.25 -14.44 -27.06
CA ARG A 268 0.13 -13.69 -26.47
C ARG A 268 -1.12 -14.55 -26.41
N GLY A 269 -1.42 -15.07 -25.22
CA GLY A 269 -2.81 -15.39 -24.88
C GLY A 269 -3.50 -14.07 -24.49
N SER A 270 -4.48 -13.66 -25.27
CA SER A 270 -5.25 -12.44 -25.09
C SER A 270 -6.08 -12.48 -23.81
N GLY A 271 -5.66 -11.76 -22.79
CA GLY A 271 -6.44 -11.47 -21.59
C GLY A 271 -5.90 -10.20 -20.97
N ALA A 272 -6.48 -9.07 -21.31
CA ALA A 272 -6.24 -7.81 -20.60
C ALA A 272 -6.64 -8.03 -19.13
N ARG A 273 -5.66 -8.12 -18.22
CA ARG A 273 -5.90 -8.19 -16.79
C ARG A 273 -6.40 -6.81 -16.34
N ARG A 274 -7.69 -6.69 -16.18
CA ARG A 274 -8.32 -5.52 -15.54
C ARG A 274 -8.02 -5.58 -14.04
N GLY A 275 -7.71 -4.44 -13.42
CA GLY A 275 -7.71 -4.30 -11.96
C GLY A 275 -9.07 -4.73 -11.39
N ILE A 276 -9.13 -5.09 -10.10
CA ILE A 276 -10.37 -5.53 -9.47
C ILE A 276 -11.40 -4.40 -9.57
N GLN A 277 -12.31 -4.52 -10.52
CA GLN A 277 -13.48 -3.65 -10.58
C GLN A 277 -14.45 -4.10 -9.49
N ARG A 278 -14.80 -3.16 -8.59
CA ARG A 278 -15.65 -3.38 -7.41
C ARG A 278 -16.92 -4.19 -7.69
N LYS A 279 -17.58 -3.95 -8.84
CA LYS A 279 -18.87 -4.58 -9.18
C LYS A 279 -18.74 -6.05 -9.57
N ASP A 280 -17.66 -6.43 -10.24
CA ASP A 280 -17.55 -7.75 -10.83
C ASP A 280 -17.20 -8.82 -9.78
N TYR A 281 -16.31 -8.50 -8.83
CA TYR A 281 -15.92 -9.41 -7.77
C TYR A 281 -17.03 -9.63 -6.72
N TRP A 282 -17.64 -8.53 -6.24
CA TRP A 282 -18.64 -8.59 -5.17
C TRP A 282 -19.93 -9.28 -5.61
N ASN A 283 -20.32 -9.10 -6.89
CA ASN A 283 -21.50 -9.77 -7.45
C ASN A 283 -21.26 -11.25 -7.73
N ALA A 284 -20.03 -11.63 -8.13
CA ALA A 284 -19.69 -13.02 -8.42
C ALA A 284 -19.62 -13.92 -7.16
N HIS A 285 -19.31 -13.33 -6.00
CA HIS A 285 -19.09 -14.08 -4.77
C HIS A 285 -20.12 -13.81 -3.65
N GLY A 286 -21.24 -13.15 -3.97
CA GLY A 286 -22.32 -12.92 -3.00
C GLY A 286 -21.97 -12.01 -1.81
N LEU A 287 -20.88 -11.25 -1.92
CA LEU A 287 -20.37 -10.37 -0.85
C LEU A 287 -20.93 -8.94 -0.94
N GLY A 288 -21.77 -8.67 -1.96
CA GLY A 288 -22.49 -7.42 -2.16
C GLY A 288 -23.86 -7.48 -1.51
N GLY A 289 -24.01 -6.86 -0.35
CA GLY A 289 -25.26 -6.65 0.34
C GLY A 289 -25.22 -5.31 1.08
#